data_b2b2f1336c2f36d1e68a584974bfd6fd
#
_entry.id   b2b2f1336c2f36d1e68a584974bfd6fd
#
_cell.length_a   1.000
_cell.length_b   1.000
_cell.length_c   1.000
_cell.angle_alpha   90.00
_cell.angle_beta   90.00
_cell.angle_gamma   90.00
#
_symmetry.space_group_name_H-M   'P 1'
#
loop_
_entity.id
_entity.type
_entity.pdbx_description
1 polymer ?
#
loop_
_entity_poly.entity_id
_entity_poly.type
_entity_poly.pdbx_seq_one_letter_code
_entity_poly.pdbx_strand_id
1 'polypeptide(L)'
;MNIHRPPLMMLALLAVAGCARDAADAPPTDIANAPADAFLSAVAAHCGKAYEGIVVEDNPVSEASDTFAGKRLVMHVRGCDDPAQEVRIPFHVGDDHSRTWVLSRTEQGLRLKHDHRNQDGSPDAITLYGGDSKPPGTGTRQEFPVDVDSVAMFRKAGMTASTFNTWAMEVEPDRQFVYELTRPDGRRFRVVFDLTHTVAAPPPPWGDGTPAVAR
;
A
#
# COMPACT_ATOMS: atom_id res chain seq x y z
N MET A 1 31.63 -18.60 -90.42
CA MET A 1 31.08 -19.47 -89.37
C MET A 1 31.31 -18.78 -88.05
N ASN A 2 30.37 -17.87 -87.68
CA ASN A 2 30.47 -17.04 -86.46
C ASN A 2 29.63 -17.66 -85.34
N ILE A 3 30.29 -18.11 -84.24
CA ILE A 3 29.67 -18.67 -83.09
C ILE A 3 29.45 -17.57 -82.03
N HIS A 4 28.22 -17.13 -81.93
CA HIS A 4 27.81 -16.17 -80.83
C HIS A 4 27.65 -16.94 -79.52
N ARG A 5 28.41 -16.55 -78.51
CA ARG A 5 28.23 -16.95 -77.14
C ARG A 5 27.29 -15.94 -76.41
N PRO A 6 26.29 -16.39 -75.67
CA PRO A 6 25.49 -15.47 -74.89
C PRO A 6 26.20 -15.08 -73.56
N PRO A 7 25.92 -13.90 -72.99
CA PRO A 7 26.53 -13.47 -71.76
C PRO A 7 25.88 -14.20 -70.51
N LEU A 8 26.74 -14.59 -69.60
CA LEU A 8 26.40 -15.19 -68.34
C LEU A 8 25.83 -14.14 -67.36
N MET A 9 24.57 -14.23 -67.09
CA MET A 9 23.86 -13.34 -66.13
C MET A 9 24.16 -13.76 -64.71
N MET A 10 24.99 -12.99 -64.01
CA MET A 10 25.37 -13.26 -62.60
C MET A 10 24.24 -12.76 -61.68
N LEU A 11 23.50 -13.72 -61.10
CA LEU A 11 22.43 -13.45 -60.13
C LEU A 11 23.04 -13.17 -58.75
N ALA A 12 23.03 -11.90 -58.33
CA ALA A 12 23.49 -11.51 -57.00
C ALA A 12 22.38 -11.83 -55.98
N LEU A 13 22.59 -12.85 -55.13
CA LEU A 13 21.76 -13.09 -53.95
C LEU A 13 22.07 -12.03 -52.88
N LEU A 14 21.16 -11.10 -52.65
CA LEU A 14 21.17 -10.27 -51.44
C LEU A 14 20.72 -11.10 -50.27
N ALA A 15 21.64 -11.46 -49.39
CA ALA A 15 21.32 -12.01 -48.07
C ALA A 15 20.82 -10.87 -47.16
N VAL A 16 19.53 -10.83 -46.88
CA VAL A 16 18.95 -9.96 -45.84
C VAL A 16 19.24 -10.60 -44.48
N ALA A 17 20.28 -10.09 -43.81
CA ALA A 17 20.53 -10.40 -42.42
C ALA A 17 19.44 -9.75 -41.57
N GLY A 18 18.40 -10.49 -41.25
CA GLY A 18 17.39 -10.11 -40.24
C GLY A 18 18.04 -10.11 -38.89
N CYS A 19 18.25 -8.95 -38.26
CA CYS A 19 18.54 -8.85 -36.84
C CYS A 19 17.31 -9.36 -36.08
N ALA A 20 17.34 -10.63 -35.67
CA ALA A 20 16.49 -11.11 -34.60
C ALA A 20 16.91 -10.33 -33.32
N ARG A 21 16.10 -9.39 -32.89
CA ARG A 21 16.22 -8.85 -31.53
C ARG A 21 15.87 -9.98 -30.61
N ASP A 22 16.85 -10.41 -29.86
CA ASP A 22 16.63 -11.33 -28.73
C ASP A 22 15.62 -10.68 -27.76
N ALA A 23 14.43 -11.25 -27.67
CA ALA A 23 13.40 -10.92 -26.68
C ALA A 23 13.73 -11.57 -25.33
N ALA A 24 14.99 -11.53 -24.91
CA ALA A 24 15.49 -12.28 -23.76
C ALA A 24 16.18 -11.35 -22.74
N ASP A 25 15.53 -10.26 -22.31
CA ASP A 25 16.00 -9.52 -21.10
C ASP A 25 14.88 -8.68 -20.48
N ALA A 26 13.65 -9.23 -20.38
CA ALA A 26 12.74 -8.76 -19.36
C ALA A 26 13.18 -9.46 -18.04
N PRO A 27 13.47 -8.72 -16.97
CA PRO A 27 13.74 -9.34 -15.69
C PRO A 27 12.59 -10.29 -15.33
N PRO A 28 12.84 -11.45 -14.71
CA PRO A 28 11.80 -12.36 -14.33
C PRO A 28 10.79 -11.61 -13.46
N THR A 29 9.56 -11.49 -13.92
CA THR A 29 8.47 -10.97 -13.11
C THR A 29 8.37 -11.89 -11.91
N ASP A 30 8.67 -11.38 -10.72
CA ASP A 30 8.58 -12.17 -9.49
C ASP A 30 7.11 -12.47 -9.22
N ILE A 31 6.65 -13.60 -9.75
CA ILE A 31 5.26 -14.06 -9.70
C ILE A 31 4.79 -14.15 -8.23
N ALA A 32 5.70 -14.40 -7.30
CA ALA A 32 5.40 -14.49 -5.87
C ALA A 32 4.88 -13.16 -5.30
N ASN A 33 5.33 -12.04 -5.84
CA ASN A 33 4.96 -10.70 -5.38
C ASN A 33 3.84 -10.03 -6.20
N ALA A 34 3.38 -10.64 -7.30
CA ALA A 34 2.35 -10.08 -8.16
C ALA A 34 1.06 -9.64 -7.42
N PRO A 35 0.55 -10.36 -6.39
CA PRO A 35 -0.59 -9.89 -5.60
C PRO A 35 -0.30 -8.61 -4.82
N ALA A 36 0.89 -8.47 -4.24
CA ALA A 36 1.32 -7.29 -3.49
C ALA A 36 1.45 -6.07 -4.41
N ASP A 37 2.07 -6.25 -5.59
CA ASP A 37 2.22 -5.21 -6.60
C ASP A 37 0.87 -4.75 -7.15
N ALA A 38 -0.04 -5.69 -7.42
CA ALA A 38 -1.40 -5.39 -7.86
C ALA A 38 -2.17 -4.60 -6.79
N PHE A 39 -2.05 -4.99 -5.50
CA PHE A 39 -2.68 -4.30 -4.39
C PHE A 39 -2.15 -2.86 -4.24
N LEU A 40 -0.83 -2.69 -4.20
CA LEU A 40 -0.20 -1.37 -4.07
C LEU A 40 -0.58 -0.46 -5.24
N SER A 41 -0.59 -0.99 -6.47
CA SER A 41 -1.02 -0.27 -7.66
C SER A 41 -2.50 0.15 -7.59
N ALA A 42 -3.37 -0.73 -7.09
CA ALA A 42 -4.79 -0.41 -6.91
C ALA A 42 -5.00 0.73 -5.90
N VAL A 43 -4.25 0.73 -4.79
CA VAL A 43 -4.28 1.85 -3.82
C VAL A 43 -3.71 3.12 -4.45
N ALA A 44 -2.59 3.03 -5.15
CA ALA A 44 -1.92 4.16 -5.80
C ALA A 44 -2.76 4.84 -6.90
N ALA A 45 -3.71 4.13 -7.51
CA ALA A 45 -4.64 4.71 -8.49
C ALA A 45 -5.54 5.82 -7.88
N HIS A 46 -5.59 5.90 -6.56
CA HIS A 46 -6.32 6.92 -5.80
C HIS A 46 -5.43 8.07 -5.31
N CYS A 47 -4.18 8.16 -5.74
CA CYS A 47 -3.26 9.22 -5.34
C CYS A 47 -3.84 10.62 -5.56
N GLY A 48 -3.70 11.48 -4.53
CA GLY A 48 -4.26 12.83 -4.51
C GLY A 48 -5.74 12.93 -4.15
N LYS A 49 -6.44 11.80 -3.96
CA LYS A 49 -7.86 11.75 -3.66
C LYS A 49 -8.13 11.46 -2.18
N ALA A 50 -9.18 12.09 -1.64
CA ALA A 50 -9.66 11.86 -0.29
C ALA A 50 -11.08 11.29 -0.31
N TYR A 51 -11.39 10.44 0.67
CA TYR A 51 -12.65 9.71 0.75
C TYR A 51 -13.16 9.65 2.18
N GLU A 52 -14.47 9.76 2.34
CA GLU A 52 -15.13 9.65 3.63
C GLU A 52 -15.43 8.19 3.96
N GLY A 53 -15.31 7.86 5.25
CA GLY A 53 -15.52 6.49 5.74
C GLY A 53 -16.41 6.44 6.97
N ILE A 54 -16.88 5.23 7.25
CA ILE A 54 -17.70 4.92 8.43
C ILE A 54 -17.15 3.69 9.14
N VAL A 55 -17.26 3.66 10.47
CA VAL A 55 -17.07 2.44 11.25
C VAL A 55 -18.27 1.53 11.03
N VAL A 56 -18.04 0.36 10.46
CA VAL A 56 -19.10 -0.65 10.20
C VAL A 56 -19.07 -1.79 11.20
N GLU A 57 -17.95 -1.98 11.92
CA GLU A 57 -17.83 -2.99 12.95
C GLU A 57 -16.86 -2.49 14.04
N ASP A 58 -17.25 -2.63 15.29
CA ASP A 58 -16.44 -2.32 16.48
C ASP A 58 -16.86 -3.24 17.62
N ASN A 59 -16.33 -4.45 17.68
CA ASN A 59 -16.74 -5.49 18.58
C ASN A 59 -15.52 -6.22 19.21
N PRO A 60 -15.48 -6.45 20.53
CA PRO A 60 -16.29 -5.75 21.52
C PRO A 60 -15.97 -4.24 21.54
N VAL A 61 -16.96 -3.44 21.90
CA VAL A 61 -16.76 -1.99 22.12
C VAL A 61 -15.74 -1.81 23.25
N SER A 62 -14.83 -0.87 23.09
CA SER A 62 -13.76 -0.58 24.04
C SER A 62 -13.58 0.94 24.19
N GLU A 63 -12.78 1.39 25.16
CA GLU A 63 -12.44 2.81 25.31
C GLU A 63 -11.86 3.42 24.01
N ALA A 64 -11.15 2.62 23.19
CA ALA A 64 -10.68 3.07 21.90
C ALA A 64 -11.83 3.36 20.91
N SER A 65 -13.03 2.82 21.13
CA SER A 65 -14.21 3.08 20.28
C SER A 65 -14.65 4.54 20.34
N ASP A 66 -14.50 5.20 21.50
CA ASP A 66 -14.82 6.62 21.67
C ASP A 66 -13.96 7.54 20.80
N THR A 67 -12.79 7.06 20.39
CA THR A 67 -11.91 7.79 19.47
C THR A 67 -12.59 8.10 18.15
N PHE A 68 -13.45 7.20 17.66
CA PHE A 68 -14.07 7.27 16.33
C PHE A 68 -15.55 7.65 16.38
N ALA A 69 -16.21 7.45 17.55
CA ALA A 69 -17.66 7.61 17.70
C ALA A 69 -18.11 9.04 17.33
N GLY A 70 -19.05 9.14 16.39
CA GLY A 70 -19.66 10.41 15.97
C GLY A 70 -18.72 11.37 15.23
N LYS A 71 -17.49 10.96 14.93
CA LYS A 71 -16.52 11.79 14.21
C LYS A 71 -16.54 11.49 12.72
N ARG A 72 -16.28 12.53 11.92
CA ARG A 72 -16.06 12.39 10.49
C ARG A 72 -14.74 11.68 10.26
N LEU A 73 -14.74 10.61 9.47
CA LEU A 73 -13.56 9.83 9.13
C LEU A 73 -13.18 10.11 7.67
N VAL A 74 -11.93 10.48 7.42
CA VAL A 74 -11.45 10.75 6.05
C VAL A 74 -10.09 10.09 5.85
N MET A 75 -9.96 9.27 4.83
CA MET A 75 -8.66 8.86 4.32
C MET A 75 -8.23 9.76 3.15
N HIS A 76 -6.93 10.02 3.01
CA HIS A 76 -6.38 10.78 1.92
C HIS A 76 -5.17 10.05 1.35
N VAL A 77 -5.26 9.51 0.14
CA VAL A 77 -4.14 8.81 -0.51
C VAL A 77 -3.16 9.84 -1.03
N ARG A 78 -1.91 9.86 -0.52
CA ARG A 78 -0.87 10.83 -0.89
C ARG A 78 0.53 10.24 -0.68
N GLY A 79 1.59 11.07 -0.83
CA GLY A 79 2.96 10.56 -0.72
C GLY A 79 3.25 9.53 -1.79
N CYS A 80 2.89 9.86 -3.03
CA CYS A 80 2.95 8.96 -4.18
C CYS A 80 4.09 9.36 -5.13
N ASP A 81 5.22 9.81 -4.60
CA ASP A 81 6.37 10.21 -5.43
C ASP A 81 6.96 9.00 -6.16
N ASP A 82 6.99 7.85 -5.49
CA ASP A 82 7.27 6.54 -6.09
C ASP A 82 6.17 5.54 -5.64
N PRO A 83 5.02 5.55 -6.30
CA PRO A 83 3.86 4.77 -5.86
C PRO A 83 4.03 3.26 -6.04
N ALA A 84 5.08 2.80 -6.74
CA ALA A 84 5.47 1.40 -6.80
C ALA A 84 6.25 0.96 -5.55
N GLN A 85 6.78 1.90 -4.76
CA GLN A 85 7.55 1.62 -3.56
C GLN A 85 6.81 2.00 -2.28
N GLU A 86 6.15 3.15 -2.25
CA GLU A 86 5.45 3.62 -1.04
C GLU A 86 4.23 4.47 -1.39
N VAL A 87 3.17 4.28 -0.61
CA VAL A 87 1.99 5.16 -0.58
C VAL A 87 1.69 5.50 0.87
N ARG A 88 1.44 6.78 1.15
CA ARG A 88 1.05 7.26 2.48
C ARG A 88 -0.42 7.63 2.48
N ILE A 89 -1.14 7.16 3.49
CA ILE A 89 -2.58 7.35 3.60
C ILE A 89 -2.90 7.95 4.98
N PRO A 90 -2.87 9.29 5.14
CA PRO A 90 -3.41 9.93 6.33
C PRO A 90 -4.83 9.50 6.60
N PHE A 91 -5.11 9.18 7.86
CA PHE A 91 -6.42 8.84 8.38
C PHE A 91 -6.85 9.87 9.42
N HIS A 92 -7.72 10.78 9.01
CA HIS A 92 -8.24 11.88 9.82
C HIS A 92 -9.49 11.46 10.57
N VAL A 93 -9.56 11.84 11.85
CA VAL A 93 -10.67 11.52 12.74
C VAL A 93 -11.18 12.82 13.37
N GLY A 94 -12.13 13.48 12.70
CA GLY A 94 -12.50 14.85 13.02
C GLY A 94 -11.29 15.78 12.83
N ASP A 95 -10.93 16.53 13.90
CA ASP A 95 -9.79 17.46 13.92
C ASP A 95 -8.46 16.77 14.32
N ASP A 96 -8.47 15.45 14.54
CA ASP A 96 -7.28 14.69 14.83
C ASP A 96 -6.61 14.22 13.53
N HIS A 97 -5.46 14.82 13.22
CA HIS A 97 -4.63 14.56 12.03
C HIS A 97 -3.37 13.75 12.35
N SER A 98 -3.37 13.00 13.47
CA SER A 98 -2.19 12.32 14.02
C SER A 98 -1.77 11.06 13.25
N ARG A 99 -2.66 10.45 12.46
CA ARG A 99 -2.50 9.09 11.93
C ARG A 99 -2.17 9.08 10.45
N THR A 100 -1.14 8.30 10.07
CA THR A 100 -0.86 8.00 8.66
C THR A 100 -0.54 6.51 8.53
N TRP A 101 -1.24 5.81 7.68
CA TRP A 101 -0.83 4.48 7.22
C TRP A 101 0.27 4.65 6.17
N VAL A 102 1.40 3.99 6.39
CA VAL A 102 2.52 3.93 5.44
C VAL A 102 2.56 2.53 4.88
N LEU A 103 2.27 2.39 3.61
CA LEU A 103 2.26 1.12 2.89
C LEU A 103 3.47 1.09 1.95
N SER A 104 4.44 0.24 2.25
CA SER A 104 5.70 0.17 1.52
C SER A 104 5.92 -1.20 0.91
N ARG A 105 6.57 -1.24 -0.27
CA ARG A 105 7.01 -2.45 -0.93
C ARG A 105 8.19 -3.07 -0.19
N THR A 106 8.19 -4.39 -0.04
CA THR A 106 9.32 -5.17 0.49
C THR A 106 9.73 -6.26 -0.52
N GLU A 107 10.85 -6.91 -0.29
CA GLU A 107 11.27 -8.05 -1.13
C GLU A 107 10.25 -9.19 -1.15
N GLN A 108 9.45 -9.35 -0.09
CA GLN A 108 8.53 -10.48 0.09
C GLN A 108 7.05 -10.10 0.04
N GLY A 109 6.71 -8.83 -0.24
CA GLY A 109 5.34 -8.37 -0.24
C GLY A 109 5.21 -6.90 0.12
N LEU A 110 4.34 -6.57 1.06
CA LEU A 110 4.11 -5.21 1.54
C LEU A 110 4.39 -5.11 3.04
N ARG A 111 4.68 -3.91 3.50
CA ARG A 111 4.77 -3.52 4.90
C ARG A 111 3.76 -2.45 5.21
N LEU A 112 3.00 -2.62 6.28
CA LEU A 112 2.14 -1.58 6.84
C LEU A 112 2.78 -1.05 8.12
N LYS A 113 2.95 0.28 8.20
CA LYS A 113 3.30 0.98 9.42
C LYS A 113 2.29 2.08 9.72
N HIS A 114 2.00 2.27 11.01
CA HIS A 114 1.15 3.34 11.52
C HIS A 114 2.06 4.45 12.04
N ASP A 115 2.23 5.51 11.26
CA ASP A 115 2.97 6.71 11.69
C ASP A 115 2.01 7.61 12.47
N HIS A 116 2.25 7.74 13.77
CA HIS A 116 1.52 8.62 14.66
C HIS A 116 2.38 9.81 15.06
N ARG A 117 1.79 10.99 14.95
CA ARG A 117 2.45 12.26 15.26
C ARG A 117 1.65 13.06 16.25
N ASN A 118 2.35 13.78 17.14
CA ASN A 118 1.78 14.84 17.96
C ASN A 118 1.44 16.07 17.09
N GLN A 119 0.64 16.98 17.62
CA GLN A 119 0.21 18.20 16.90
C GLN A 119 1.37 19.11 16.49
N ASP A 120 2.49 19.06 17.22
CA ASP A 120 3.72 19.80 16.89
C ASP A 120 4.57 19.09 15.80
N GLY A 121 4.11 17.96 15.28
CA GLY A 121 4.78 17.13 14.28
C GLY A 121 5.81 16.15 14.84
N SER A 122 6.10 16.17 16.13
CA SER A 122 6.98 15.19 16.75
C SER A 122 6.38 13.78 16.73
N PRO A 123 7.20 12.71 16.66
CA PRO A 123 6.70 11.35 16.75
C PRO A 123 5.97 11.10 18.08
N ASP A 124 4.82 10.41 18.02
CA ASP A 124 4.18 9.88 19.22
C ASP A 124 5.04 8.77 19.84
N ALA A 125 4.89 8.54 21.15
CA ALA A 125 5.57 7.47 21.86
C ALA A 125 5.24 6.07 21.30
N ILE A 126 4.02 5.91 20.76
CA ILE A 126 3.52 4.68 20.12
C ILE A 126 3.31 4.98 18.63
N THR A 127 4.39 4.88 17.87
CA THR A 127 4.39 5.16 16.44
C THR A 127 5.21 4.12 15.66
N LEU A 128 5.03 4.04 14.34
CA LEU A 128 5.68 3.12 13.42
C LEU A 128 5.47 1.64 13.78
N TYR A 129 4.39 1.33 14.46
CA TYR A 129 3.97 -0.06 14.68
C TYR A 129 3.24 -0.61 13.45
N GLY A 130 3.24 -1.93 13.30
CA GLY A 130 2.62 -2.60 12.16
C GLY A 130 3.20 -3.98 11.92
N GLY A 131 3.35 -4.35 10.65
CA GLY A 131 3.97 -5.61 10.25
C GLY A 131 4.06 -5.80 8.75
N ASP A 132 4.70 -6.90 8.36
CA ASP A 132 4.82 -7.31 6.96
C ASP A 132 3.64 -8.18 6.54
N SER A 133 3.25 -8.08 5.27
CA SER A 133 2.15 -8.87 4.74
C SER A 133 2.47 -10.35 4.75
N LYS A 134 1.43 -11.17 5.02
CA LYS A 134 1.55 -12.63 4.86
C LYS A 134 1.36 -13.03 3.40
N PRO A 135 2.29 -13.76 2.81
CA PRO A 135 2.04 -14.42 1.54
C PRO A 135 0.92 -15.49 1.69
N PRO A 136 0.08 -15.75 0.65
CA PRO A 136 0.17 -15.08 -0.64
C PRO A 136 -0.56 -13.74 -0.74
N GLY A 137 -1.45 -13.31 0.19
CA GLY A 137 -2.31 -12.17 -0.02
C GLY A 137 -3.06 -12.22 -1.36
N THR A 138 -3.81 -11.18 -1.68
CA THR A 138 -4.43 -11.02 -3.01
C THR A 138 -4.21 -9.60 -3.53
N GLY A 139 -4.49 -9.36 -4.81
CA GLY A 139 -4.45 -8.01 -5.38
C GLY A 139 -5.53 -7.06 -4.81
N THR A 140 -6.46 -7.59 -4.00
CA THR A 140 -7.55 -6.82 -3.39
C THR A 140 -7.55 -6.85 -1.86
N ARG A 141 -6.75 -7.73 -1.22
CA ARG A 141 -6.64 -7.82 0.24
C ARG A 141 -5.24 -8.24 0.66
N GLN A 142 -4.69 -7.52 1.64
CA GLN A 142 -3.42 -7.82 2.30
C GLN A 142 -3.62 -7.83 3.81
N GLU A 143 -2.95 -8.77 4.50
CA GLU A 143 -2.98 -8.91 5.95
C GLU A 143 -1.59 -8.69 6.53
N PHE A 144 -1.52 -7.95 7.63
CA PHE A 144 -0.29 -7.49 8.28
C PHE A 144 -0.30 -7.89 9.76
N PRO A 145 0.15 -9.10 10.12
CA PRO A 145 0.33 -9.47 11.51
C PRO A 145 1.36 -8.57 12.18
N VAL A 146 1.14 -8.27 13.46
CA VAL A 146 2.07 -7.47 14.26
C VAL A 146 3.48 -8.03 14.23
N ASP A 147 4.48 -7.17 13.93
CA ASP A 147 5.89 -7.55 13.90
C ASP A 147 6.54 -7.55 15.30
N VAL A 148 7.76 -8.08 15.38
CA VAL A 148 8.50 -8.25 16.64
C VAL A 148 8.82 -6.92 17.32
N ASP A 149 9.11 -5.86 16.55
CA ASP A 149 9.44 -4.54 17.06
C ASP A 149 8.21 -3.87 17.65
N SER A 150 7.07 -3.99 16.97
CA SER A 150 5.78 -3.52 17.46
C SER A 150 5.35 -4.27 18.72
N VAL A 151 5.54 -5.59 18.77
CA VAL A 151 5.30 -6.40 19.98
C VAL A 151 6.14 -5.91 21.17
N ALA A 152 7.43 -5.65 20.94
CA ALA A 152 8.32 -5.13 21.99
C ALA A 152 7.86 -3.75 22.47
N MET A 153 7.50 -2.85 21.55
CA MET A 153 6.96 -1.52 21.86
C MET A 153 5.67 -1.61 22.67
N PHE A 154 4.70 -2.41 22.24
CA PHE A 154 3.41 -2.59 22.95
C PHE A 154 3.58 -3.18 24.35
N ARG A 155 4.47 -4.16 24.53
CA ARG A 155 4.80 -4.70 25.84
C ARG A 155 5.37 -3.65 26.78
N LYS A 156 6.32 -2.84 26.29
CA LYS A 156 6.93 -1.74 27.06
C LYS A 156 5.89 -0.69 27.47
N ALA A 157 4.88 -0.46 26.63
CA ALA A 157 3.79 0.48 26.89
C ALA A 157 2.63 -0.12 27.71
N GLY A 158 2.69 -1.39 28.11
CA GLY A 158 1.59 -2.06 28.84
C GLY A 158 0.39 -2.43 27.95
N MET A 159 0.50 -2.30 26.63
CA MET A 159 -0.56 -2.56 25.65
C MET A 159 -0.58 -4.05 25.24
N THR A 160 -0.73 -4.95 26.20
CA THR A 160 -0.57 -6.40 25.98
C THR A 160 -1.52 -6.94 24.92
N ALA A 161 -2.77 -6.49 24.86
CA ALA A 161 -3.73 -6.95 23.86
C ALA A 161 -3.26 -6.61 22.41
N SER A 162 -2.55 -5.50 22.22
CA SER A 162 -2.05 -5.07 20.90
C SER A 162 -0.92 -5.94 20.38
N THR A 163 -0.29 -6.77 21.20
CA THR A 163 0.75 -7.73 20.77
C THR A 163 0.21 -8.90 19.94
N PHE A 164 -1.10 -8.98 19.76
CA PHE A 164 -1.78 -9.98 18.95
C PHE A 164 -2.53 -9.37 17.75
N ASN A 165 -2.32 -8.10 17.47
CA ASN A 165 -2.99 -7.43 16.35
C ASN A 165 -2.65 -8.08 15.01
N THR A 166 -3.66 -8.22 14.17
CA THR A 166 -3.51 -8.37 12.73
C THR A 166 -4.33 -7.27 12.08
N TRP A 167 -3.68 -6.47 11.26
CA TRP A 167 -4.37 -5.48 10.43
C TRP A 167 -4.63 -6.07 9.06
N ALA A 168 -5.67 -5.57 8.38
CA ALA A 168 -5.90 -5.87 6.98
C ALA A 168 -6.34 -4.61 6.24
N MET A 169 -5.97 -4.55 4.98
CA MET A 169 -6.48 -3.57 4.04
C MET A 169 -7.11 -4.27 2.85
N GLU A 170 -8.26 -3.76 2.41
CA GLU A 170 -8.92 -4.22 1.19
C GLU A 170 -9.11 -3.03 0.25
N VAL A 171 -9.00 -3.26 -1.04
CA VAL A 171 -9.32 -2.29 -2.08
C VAL A 171 -10.15 -2.97 -3.16
N GLU A 172 -11.37 -2.47 -3.34
CA GLU A 172 -12.19 -2.75 -4.50
C GLU A 172 -12.19 -1.46 -5.34
N PRO A 173 -11.42 -1.41 -6.44
CA PRO A 173 -11.27 -0.19 -7.22
C PRO A 173 -12.59 0.48 -7.54
N ASP A 174 -12.64 1.82 -7.41
CA ASP A 174 -13.82 2.66 -7.66
C ASP A 174 -15.08 2.29 -6.85
N ARG A 175 -14.94 1.48 -5.80
CA ARG A 175 -16.05 1.07 -4.95
C ARG A 175 -15.79 1.33 -3.48
N GLN A 176 -14.80 0.68 -2.89
CA GLN A 176 -14.50 0.83 -1.46
C GLN A 176 -13.05 0.53 -1.13
N PHE A 177 -12.56 1.19 -0.07
CA PHE A 177 -11.36 0.80 0.65
C PHE A 177 -11.75 0.43 2.08
N VAL A 178 -11.10 -0.61 2.63
CA VAL A 178 -11.37 -1.08 3.98
C VAL A 178 -10.07 -1.11 4.77
N TYR A 179 -10.15 -0.62 6.01
CA TYR A 179 -9.15 -0.88 7.04
C TYR A 179 -9.78 -1.73 8.14
N GLU A 180 -9.09 -2.80 8.51
CA GLU A 180 -9.56 -3.75 9.53
C GLU A 180 -8.46 -4.02 10.55
N LEU A 181 -8.86 -4.18 11.82
CA LEU A 181 -8.04 -4.72 12.90
C LEU A 181 -8.75 -5.93 13.49
N THR A 182 -8.03 -7.04 13.65
CA THR A 182 -8.52 -8.25 14.32
C THR A 182 -7.55 -8.73 15.39
N ARG A 183 -8.08 -9.50 16.35
CA ARG A 183 -7.30 -10.23 17.38
C ARG A 183 -7.92 -11.61 17.64
N PRO A 184 -7.14 -12.58 18.14
CA PRO A 184 -7.63 -13.92 18.48
C PRO A 184 -8.70 -13.94 19.59
N ASP A 185 -8.77 -12.90 20.42
CA ASP A 185 -9.76 -12.73 21.49
C ASP A 185 -11.16 -12.33 21.00
N GLY A 186 -11.34 -12.24 19.67
CA GLY A 186 -12.60 -11.85 19.03
C GLY A 186 -12.72 -10.35 18.75
N ARG A 187 -11.72 -9.53 19.10
CA ARG A 187 -11.71 -8.11 18.73
C ARG A 187 -11.76 -7.96 17.22
N ARG A 188 -12.71 -7.15 16.74
CA ARG A 188 -12.79 -6.72 15.36
C ARG A 188 -13.18 -5.25 15.28
N PHE A 189 -12.41 -4.49 14.51
CA PHE A 189 -12.69 -3.10 14.17
C PHE A 189 -12.56 -2.94 12.66
N ARG A 190 -13.57 -2.35 12.03
CA ARG A 190 -13.61 -2.22 10.58
C ARG A 190 -14.14 -0.86 10.17
N VAL A 191 -13.39 -0.18 9.32
CA VAL A 191 -13.78 1.10 8.68
C VAL A 191 -13.87 0.87 7.18
N VAL A 192 -14.95 1.34 6.57
CA VAL A 192 -15.15 1.30 5.11
C VAL A 192 -15.19 2.73 4.59
N PHE A 193 -14.41 3.00 3.55
CA PHE A 193 -14.36 4.27 2.82
C PHE A 193 -14.99 4.09 1.45
N ASP A 194 -15.90 5.00 1.08
CA ASP A 194 -16.58 5.01 -0.21
C ASP A 194 -15.69 5.64 -1.28
N LEU A 195 -15.13 4.81 -2.18
CA LEU A 195 -14.29 5.27 -3.28
C LEU A 195 -15.06 5.81 -4.49
N THR A 196 -16.40 5.75 -4.46
CA THR A 196 -17.25 6.27 -5.55
C THR A 196 -17.34 7.79 -5.53
N HIS A 197 -17.10 8.42 -4.36
CA HIS A 197 -17.24 9.86 -4.16
C HIS A 197 -16.02 10.43 -3.44
N THR A 198 -15.29 11.28 -4.15
CA THR A 198 -14.20 12.05 -3.52
C THR A 198 -14.75 13.19 -2.68
N VAL A 199 -14.04 13.50 -1.60
CA VAL A 199 -14.28 14.68 -0.77
C VAL A 199 -13.13 15.67 -0.91
N ALA A 200 -13.32 16.92 -0.44
CA ALA A 200 -12.23 17.88 -0.37
C ALA A 200 -11.07 17.32 0.47
N ALA A 201 -9.85 17.47 -0.03
CA ALA A 201 -8.67 17.04 0.71
C ALA A 201 -8.63 17.72 2.08
N PRO A 202 -8.46 16.95 3.17
CA PRO A 202 -8.31 17.51 4.50
C PRO A 202 -6.99 18.29 4.62
N PRO A 203 -6.79 19.07 5.71
CA PRO A 203 -5.48 19.62 6.01
C PRO A 203 -4.40 18.54 6.03
N PRO A 204 -3.12 18.89 5.82
CA PRO A 204 -2.03 17.94 5.93
C PRO A 204 -2.03 17.21 7.29
N PRO A 205 -1.58 15.94 7.36
CA PRO A 205 -1.38 15.26 8.64
C PRO A 205 -0.31 15.99 9.45
N TRP A 206 -0.38 15.84 10.76
CA TRP A 206 0.65 16.40 11.64
C TRP A 206 2.02 15.82 11.28
N GLY A 207 3.06 16.67 11.24
CA GLY A 207 4.41 16.27 10.85
C GLY A 207 4.60 16.06 9.34
N ASP A 208 3.66 16.52 8.51
CA ASP A 208 3.84 16.50 7.05
C ASP A 208 5.12 17.25 6.65
N GLY A 209 5.96 16.63 5.80
CA GLY A 209 7.28 17.15 5.44
C GLY A 209 8.39 16.88 6.45
N THR A 210 8.11 16.29 7.62
CA THR A 210 9.14 15.80 8.54
C THR A 210 9.58 14.40 8.11
N PRO A 211 10.87 14.15 7.83
CA PRO A 211 11.34 12.81 7.49
C PRO A 211 10.98 11.81 8.60
N ALA A 212 10.54 10.60 8.23
CA ALA A 212 10.44 9.51 9.18
C ALA A 212 11.82 9.31 9.82
N VAL A 213 11.91 9.37 11.15
CA VAL A 213 13.18 9.07 11.84
C VAL A 213 13.49 7.61 11.56
N ALA A 214 14.53 7.37 10.74
CA ALA A 214 15.06 6.03 10.54
C ALA A 214 15.52 5.50 11.91
N ARG A 215 14.96 4.39 12.33
CA ARG A 215 15.39 3.63 13.52
C ARG A 215 16.15 2.41 13.10
#